data_5eddb286015f544e1f31b26f785bef53
#
_entry.id   5eddb286015f544e1f31b26f785bef53
#
_cell.length_a   1.000
_cell.length_b   1.000
_cell.length_c   1.000
_cell.angle_alpha   90.00
_cell.angle_beta   90.00
_cell.angle_gamma   90.00
#
_symmetry.space_group_name_H-M   'P 1'
#
loop_
_entity.id
_entity.type
_entity.pdbx_description
1 polymer ?
#
loop_
_entity_poly.entity_id
_entity_poly.type
_entity_poly.pdbx_seq_one_letter_code
_entity_poly.pdbx_strand_id
1 'polypeptide(L)'
;MAGAGPNTLRVRYVNANWSAGADGGDGEFAVLIVTEDDERHSVSVGPAAVSALLQLVRDSPVLLWDPDARVLIAANLVGDWLPLDWSGRSEPAG
;
A
#
# COMPACT_ATOMS: atom_id res chain seq x y z
N MET A 1 -17.31 -0.83 3.72
CA MET A 1 -16.18 -0.66 3.74
C MET A 1 -15.54 -1.34 2.72
N ALA A 2 -14.66 -0.90 2.36
CA ALA A 2 -14.08 -1.46 1.32
C ALA A 2 -13.30 -2.59 1.76
N GLY A 3 -13.69 -3.66 1.62
CA GLY A 3 -12.87 -4.78 1.87
C GLY A 3 -11.86 -4.93 0.78
N ALA A 4 -11.07 -5.95 0.88
CA ALA A 4 -10.14 -6.30 -0.15
C ALA A 4 -10.89 -6.78 -1.37
N GLY A 5 -10.57 -6.26 -2.51
CA GLY A 5 -11.15 -6.71 -3.75
C GLY A 5 -10.57 -8.05 -4.18
N PRO A 6 -11.12 -8.65 -5.24
CA PRO A 6 -10.68 -9.97 -5.66
C PRO A 6 -9.24 -10.03 -6.15
N ASN A 7 -8.69 -8.89 -6.59
CA ASN A 7 -7.32 -8.86 -7.08
C ASN A 7 -6.36 -8.26 -6.07
N THR A 8 -6.79 -8.11 -4.83
CA THR A 8 -5.95 -7.56 -3.78
C THR A 8 -4.84 -8.54 -3.44
N LEU A 9 -3.61 -8.03 -3.41
CA LEU A 9 -2.43 -8.83 -3.13
C LEU A 9 -1.62 -8.20 -2.03
N ARG A 10 -0.83 -9.02 -1.40
CA ARG A 10 0.07 -8.55 -0.37
C ARG A 10 1.19 -7.76 -1.00
N VAL A 11 1.58 -6.67 -0.34
CA VAL A 11 2.67 -5.83 -0.81
C VAL A 11 3.98 -6.45 -0.39
N ARG A 12 4.90 -6.56 -1.33
CA ARG A 12 6.24 -7.06 -1.03
C ARG A 12 7.13 -5.95 -0.53
N TYR A 13 7.14 -4.80 -1.22
CA TYR A 13 7.87 -3.65 -0.73
C TYR A 13 7.33 -2.37 -1.37
N VAL A 14 7.70 -1.25 -0.78
CA VAL A 14 7.31 0.07 -1.24
C VAL A 14 8.55 0.93 -1.33
N ASN A 15 8.72 1.62 -2.45
CA ASN A 15 9.78 2.60 -2.62
C ASN A 15 9.16 3.96 -2.85
N ALA A 16 9.77 4.98 -2.31
CA ALA A 16 9.32 6.35 -2.54
C ALA A 16 10.42 7.11 -3.27
N ASN A 17 10.03 7.78 -4.34
CA ASN A 17 10.95 8.54 -5.16
C ASN A 17 10.50 10.00 -5.22
N TRP A 18 11.47 10.89 -5.24
CA TRP A 18 11.19 12.30 -5.44
C TRP A 18 11.98 12.75 -6.66
N SER A 19 11.28 13.38 -7.59
CA SER A 19 11.91 13.92 -8.79
C SER A 19 11.94 15.42 -8.70
N ALA A 20 13.09 16.01 -8.91
CA ALA A 20 13.24 17.45 -8.83
C ALA A 20 12.53 18.13 -9.99
N GLY A 21 11.91 19.25 -9.71
CA GLY A 21 11.27 20.02 -10.76
C GLY A 21 12.31 20.66 -11.65
N ALA A 22 12.07 20.59 -12.95
CA ALA A 22 13.03 21.11 -13.93
C ALA A 22 13.16 22.64 -13.84
N ASP A 23 12.12 23.30 -13.39
CA ASP A 23 12.08 24.75 -13.35
C ASP A 23 12.19 25.29 -11.92
N GLY A 24 12.68 24.50 -11.02
CA GLY A 24 12.79 24.95 -9.63
C GLY A 24 11.54 24.78 -8.80
N GLY A 25 10.56 24.05 -9.31
CA GLY A 25 9.36 23.78 -8.52
C GLY A 25 9.65 22.75 -7.43
N ASP A 26 8.59 22.37 -6.73
CA ASP A 26 8.72 21.46 -5.59
C ASP A 26 9.03 20.03 -5.99
N GLY A 27 8.95 19.70 -7.26
CA GLY A 27 9.17 18.34 -7.70
C GLY A 27 7.93 17.49 -7.50
N GLU A 28 8.13 16.21 -7.68
CA GLU A 28 7.03 15.26 -7.58
C GLU A 28 7.45 14.05 -6.77
N PHE A 29 6.52 13.57 -5.97
CA PHE A 29 6.70 12.32 -5.26
C PHE A 29 5.93 11.23 -5.95
N ALA A 30 6.56 10.08 -6.13
CA ALA A 30 5.91 8.89 -6.65
C ALA A 30 6.25 7.73 -5.74
N VAL A 31 5.26 6.92 -5.47
CA VAL A 31 5.44 5.75 -4.63
C VAL A 31 5.26 4.53 -5.51
N LEU A 32 6.24 3.64 -5.47
CA LEU A 32 6.19 2.40 -6.20
C LEU A 32 5.80 1.30 -5.24
N ILE A 33 4.70 0.63 -5.53
CA ILE A 33 4.20 -0.48 -4.74
C ILE A 33 4.43 -1.75 -5.53
N VAL A 34 5.16 -2.70 -4.96
CA VAL A 34 5.42 -3.97 -5.63
C VAL A 34 4.73 -5.06 -4.84
N THR A 35 3.84 -5.76 -5.51
CA THR A 35 3.05 -6.82 -4.89
C THR A 35 3.76 -8.16 -5.01
N GLU A 36 3.22 -9.16 -4.33
CA GLU A 36 3.87 -10.45 -4.23
C GLU A 36 3.96 -11.19 -5.57
N ASP A 37 3.19 -10.76 -6.56
CA ASP A 37 3.29 -11.30 -7.92
C ASP A 37 4.29 -10.52 -8.78
N ASP A 38 5.08 -9.64 -8.15
CA ASP A 38 6.10 -8.81 -8.81
C ASP A 38 5.54 -7.74 -9.72
N GLU A 39 4.24 -7.49 -9.65
CA GLU A 39 3.65 -6.39 -10.38
C GLU A 39 4.01 -5.07 -9.72
N ARG A 40 4.21 -4.06 -10.56
CA ARG A 40 4.63 -2.74 -10.09
C ARG A 40 3.51 -1.75 -10.31
N HIS A 41 3.21 -0.98 -9.27
CA HIS A 41 2.14 0.00 -9.32
C HIS A 41 2.69 1.34 -8.86
N SER A 42 2.70 2.32 -9.75
CA SER A 42 3.24 3.63 -9.44
C SER A 42 2.09 4.58 -9.13
N VAL A 43 2.23 5.31 -8.04
CA VAL A 43 1.20 6.23 -7.57
C VAL A 43 1.83 7.58 -7.30
N SER A 44 1.28 8.63 -7.89
CA SER A 44 1.70 9.99 -7.58
C SER A 44 1.13 10.41 -6.25
N VAL A 45 1.96 11.02 -5.42
CA VAL A 45 1.56 11.41 -4.07
C VAL A 45 1.92 12.87 -3.87
N GLY A 46 0.98 13.66 -3.39
CA GLY A 46 1.26 15.06 -3.09
C GLY A 46 2.17 15.20 -1.90
N PRO A 47 2.93 16.30 -1.84
CA PRO A 47 3.90 16.48 -0.75
C PRO A 47 3.28 16.51 0.63
N ALA A 48 2.02 16.96 0.73
CA ALA A 48 1.37 17.00 2.02
C ALA A 48 1.03 15.61 2.55
N ALA A 49 0.88 14.64 1.65
CA ALA A 49 0.45 13.31 2.03
C ALA A 49 1.60 12.31 2.15
N VAL A 50 2.75 12.62 1.55
CA VAL A 50 3.81 11.63 1.43
C VAL A 50 4.33 11.21 2.80
N SER A 51 4.46 12.15 3.72
CA SER A 51 4.96 11.83 5.06
C SER A 51 4.02 10.90 5.80
N ALA A 52 2.73 11.19 5.76
CA ALA A 52 1.73 10.36 6.41
C ALA A 52 1.68 8.97 5.79
N LEU A 53 1.79 8.90 4.48
CA LEU A 53 1.80 7.63 3.77
C LEU A 53 3.01 6.79 4.17
N LEU A 54 4.19 7.39 4.19
CA LEU A 54 5.39 6.64 4.54
C LEU A 54 5.36 6.17 5.98
N GLN A 55 4.77 6.97 6.87
CA GLN A 55 4.64 6.54 8.24
C GLN A 55 3.68 5.36 8.36
N LEU A 56 2.57 5.43 7.64
CA LEU A 56 1.62 4.33 7.60
C LEU A 56 2.30 3.04 7.14
N VAL A 57 3.08 3.14 6.08
CA VAL A 57 3.77 1.98 5.51
C VAL A 57 4.77 1.41 6.52
N ARG A 58 5.55 2.28 7.15
CA ARG A 58 6.57 1.82 8.09
C ARG A 58 6.00 1.15 9.32
N ASP A 59 4.86 1.63 9.77
CA ASP A 59 4.29 1.16 11.02
C ASP A 59 3.33 -0.01 10.85
N SER A 60 3.04 -0.39 9.61
CA SER A 60 2.02 -1.42 9.36
C SER A 60 2.65 -2.79 9.22
N PRO A 61 2.21 -3.76 9.99
CA PRO A 61 2.76 -5.11 9.89
C PRO A 61 2.38 -5.82 8.59
N VAL A 62 1.22 -5.50 8.04
CA VAL A 62 0.78 -6.12 6.80
C VAL A 62 0.21 -5.04 5.89
N LEU A 63 0.68 -5.02 4.66
CA LEU A 63 0.17 -4.10 3.66
C LEU A 63 -0.42 -4.90 2.50
N LEU A 64 -1.57 -4.45 2.02
CA LEU A 64 -2.23 -5.04 0.88
C LEU A 64 -2.47 -3.95 -0.15
N TRP A 65 -2.53 -4.33 -1.40
CA TRP A 65 -2.80 -3.40 -2.48
C TRP A 65 -3.95 -3.92 -3.33
N ASP A 66 -4.97 -3.09 -3.49
CA ASP A 66 -6.10 -3.39 -4.38
C ASP A 66 -5.90 -2.58 -5.65
N PRO A 67 -5.49 -3.22 -6.75
CA PRO A 67 -5.17 -2.47 -7.96
C PRO A 67 -6.41 -1.92 -8.66
N ASP A 68 -7.55 -2.51 -8.44
CA ASP A 68 -8.76 -2.05 -9.09
C ASP A 68 -9.27 -0.76 -8.46
N ALA A 69 -9.30 -0.71 -7.16
CA ALA A 69 -9.72 0.50 -6.45
C ALA A 69 -8.57 1.45 -6.20
N ARG A 70 -7.33 1.00 -6.42
CA ARG A 70 -6.11 1.76 -6.17
C ARG A 70 -6.04 2.18 -4.71
N VAL A 71 -6.21 1.22 -3.84
CA VAL A 71 -6.20 1.45 -2.39
C VAL A 71 -5.09 0.64 -1.76
N LEU A 72 -4.29 1.32 -0.94
CA LEU A 72 -3.29 0.67 -0.11
C LEU A 72 -3.92 0.44 1.25
N ILE A 73 -3.92 -0.78 1.69
CA ILE A 73 -4.60 -1.19 2.91
C ILE A 73 -3.56 -1.56 3.95
N ALA A 74 -3.60 -0.88 5.09
CA ALA A 74 -2.75 -1.24 6.22
C ALA A 74 -3.59 -2.10 7.17
N ALA A 75 -3.18 -3.34 7.30
CA ALA A 75 -3.95 -4.31 8.07
C ALA A 75 -3.32 -4.57 9.42
N ASN A 76 -4.14 -4.92 10.38
CA ASN A 76 -3.70 -5.29 11.73
C ASN A 76 -2.97 -4.17 12.46
N LEU A 77 -3.43 -2.94 12.25
CA LEU A 77 -2.85 -1.81 12.97
C LEU A 77 -3.19 -1.87 14.46
N VAL A 78 -4.36 -2.37 14.76
CA VAL A 78 -4.84 -2.47 16.14
C VAL A 78 -5.49 -3.82 16.30
N GLY A 79 -5.23 -4.46 17.43
CA GLY A 79 -5.86 -5.73 17.74
C GLY A 79 -5.01 -6.92 17.39
N ASP A 80 -5.64 -8.05 17.34
CA ASP A 80 -4.94 -9.29 17.07
C ASP A 80 -4.61 -9.42 15.60
N TRP A 81 -3.58 -10.20 15.33
CA TRP A 81 -3.20 -10.45 13.96
C TRP A 81 -4.27 -11.22 13.22
N LEU A 82 -4.53 -10.79 12.00
CA LEU A 82 -5.35 -11.57 11.10
C LEU A 82 -4.48 -12.61 10.43
N PRO A 83 -5.03 -13.77 10.12
CA PRO A 83 -4.28 -14.76 9.36
C PRO A 83 -3.85 -14.18 8.02
N LEU A 84 -2.69 -14.55 7.56
CA LEU A 84 -2.17 -14.00 6.30
C LEU A 84 -3.01 -14.42 5.11
N ASP A 85 -3.74 -15.50 5.25
CA ASP A 85 -4.59 -15.94 4.15
C ASP A 85 -6.03 -15.61 4.36
N TRP A 86 -6.33 -14.67 5.23
CA TRP A 86 -7.71 -14.34 5.55
C TRP A 86 -8.51 -13.91 4.33
N SER A 87 -7.85 -13.27 3.39
CA SER A 87 -8.57 -12.79 2.23
C SER A 87 -9.04 -13.95 1.36
N GLY A 88 -8.44 -15.08 1.51
CA GLY A 88 -8.78 -16.21 0.71
C GLY A 88 -9.66 -17.19 1.39
N ARG A 89 -9.68 -17.26 2.68
CA ARG A 89 -10.39 -18.24 3.28
C ARG A 89 -10.77 -17.96 4.53
N SER A 90 -11.13 -17.65 4.80
CA SER A 90 -11.54 -17.44 5.93
C SER A 90 -11.81 -18.44 6.77
N GLU A 91 -11.68 -18.77 7.05
CA GLU A 91 -11.86 -19.27 7.76
C GLU A 91 -12.30 -19.47 8.33
N PRO A 92 -12.40 -19.85 8.84
CA PRO A 92 -12.83 -20.12 9.43
C PRO A 92 -13.25 -20.13 10.09
N ALA A 93 -13.43 -20.08 10.34
CA ALA A 93 -13.71 -20.01 10.93
C ALA A 93 -13.78 -20.48 11.38
N GLY A 94 -13.81 -20.59 11.35
CA GLY A 94 -13.94 -20.93 11.66
C GLY A 94 -13.98 -20.84 11.65
#